data_a20d88dcc6654b3c42b7f789141e72c3
#
_entry.id   a20d88dcc6654b3c42b7f789141e72c3
#
_cell.length_a   1.000
_cell.length_b   1.000
_cell.length_c   1.000
_cell.angle_alpha   90.00
_cell.angle_beta   90.00
_cell.angle_gamma   90.00
#
_symmetry.space_group_name_H-M   'P 1'
#
loop_
_entity.id
_entity.type
_entity.pdbx_description
1 polymer ?
#
loop_
_entity_poly.entity_id
_entity_poly.type
_entity_poly.pdbx_seq_one_letter_code
_entity_poly.pdbx_strand_id
1 'polypeptide(L)' 'MSMATKVRMLLAARDISMTELGKRLDPPTTIQNLSGTLKRDNFSEKELIAIAKACDAEFEGSLILNDSKKVI' A
#
# COMPACT_ATOMS: atom_id res chain seq x y z
N MET A 1 11.22 8.28 -7.53
CA MET A 1 10.77 6.96 -7.06
C MET A 1 9.28 6.81 -7.29
N SER A 2 8.86 5.72 -7.89
CA SER A 2 7.44 5.51 -8.22
C SER A 2 6.63 5.20 -6.97
N MET A 3 5.33 5.44 -7.03
CA MET A 3 4.43 5.09 -5.92
C MET A 3 4.36 3.57 -5.73
N ALA A 4 4.45 2.81 -6.83
CA ALA A 4 4.50 1.35 -6.75
C ALA A 4 5.69 0.88 -5.91
N THR A 5 6.86 1.48 -6.09
CA THR A 5 8.03 1.19 -5.27
C THR A 5 7.78 1.51 -3.81
N LYS A 6 7.17 2.66 -3.54
CA LYS A 6 6.84 3.06 -2.16
C LYS A 6 5.86 2.10 -1.50
N VAL A 7 4.87 1.62 -2.24
CA VAL A 7 3.93 0.62 -1.72
C VAL A 7 4.66 -0.68 -1.37
N ARG A 8 5.58 -1.13 -2.25
CA ARG A 8 6.38 -2.31 -1.96
C ARG A 8 7.25 -2.12 -0.71
N MET A 9 7.83 -0.94 -0.55
CA MET A 9 8.62 -0.61 0.64
C MET A 9 7.76 -0.63 1.89
N LEU A 10 6.54 -0.11 1.81
CA LEU A 10 5.59 -0.15 2.93
C LEU A 10 5.27 -1.59 3.33
N LEU A 11 4.98 -2.45 2.36
CA LEU A 11 4.70 -3.86 2.63
C LEU A 11 5.91 -4.55 3.28
N ALA A 12 7.11 -4.27 2.80
CA ALA A 12 8.33 -4.81 3.39
C ALA A 12 8.54 -4.32 4.82
N ALA A 13 8.28 -3.04 5.08
CA ALA A 13 8.43 -2.47 6.41
C ALA A 13 7.46 -3.09 7.41
N ARG A 14 6.29 -3.54 6.95
CA ARG A 14 5.26 -4.17 7.78
C ARG A 14 5.29 -5.70 7.72
N ASP A 15 6.16 -6.27 6.88
CA ASP A 15 6.21 -7.72 6.66
C ASP A 15 4.86 -8.28 6.23
N ILE A 16 4.21 -7.57 5.31
CA ILE A 16 2.91 -7.94 4.75
C ILE A 16 3.09 -8.37 3.30
N SER A 17 2.56 -9.54 2.94
CA SER A 17 2.58 -10.02 1.56
C SER A 17 1.51 -9.33 0.73
N MET A 18 1.66 -9.39 -0.60
CA MET A 18 0.64 -8.87 -1.53
C MET A 18 -0.70 -9.57 -1.33
N THR A 19 -0.68 -10.87 -1.08
CA THR A 19 -1.90 -11.64 -0.83
C THR A 19 -2.59 -11.16 0.44
N GLU A 20 -1.83 -10.93 1.51
CA GLU A 20 -2.38 -10.43 2.76
C GLU A 20 -2.93 -9.02 2.60
N LEU A 21 -2.25 -8.17 1.87
CA LEU A 21 -2.75 -6.83 1.59
C LEU A 21 -4.10 -6.89 0.89
N GLY A 22 -4.23 -7.76 -0.12
CA GLY A 22 -5.50 -7.94 -0.82
C GLY A 22 -6.64 -8.33 0.09
N LYS A 23 -6.37 -9.18 1.08
CA LYS A 23 -7.37 -9.59 2.07
C LYS A 23 -7.77 -8.48 3.02
N ARG A 24 -6.85 -7.58 3.33
CA ARG A 24 -7.07 -6.48 4.26
C ARG A 24 -7.81 -5.30 3.64
N LEU A 25 -7.80 -5.20 2.32
CA LEU A 25 -8.49 -4.11 1.62
C LEU A 25 -10.01 -4.28 1.68
N ASP A 26 -10.72 -3.18 1.59
CA ASP A 26 -12.18 -3.17 1.60
C ASP A 26 -12.67 -2.41 0.36
N PRO A 27 -13.25 -3.11 -0.63
CA PRO A 27 -13.47 -4.57 -0.65
C PRO A 27 -12.17 -5.34 -0.89
N PRO A 28 -12.09 -6.60 -0.42
CA PRO A 28 -10.91 -7.44 -0.67
C PRO A 28 -10.66 -7.61 -2.16
N THR A 29 -9.39 -7.71 -2.54
CA THR A 29 -9.02 -7.87 -3.94
C THR A 29 -8.02 -9.01 -4.09
N THR A 30 -7.74 -9.40 -5.33
CA THR A 30 -6.83 -10.49 -5.65
C THR A 30 -5.42 -9.99 -5.87
N ILE A 31 -4.44 -10.90 -5.74
CA ILE A 31 -3.04 -10.57 -6.02
C ILE A 31 -2.84 -10.16 -7.48
N GLN A 32 -3.61 -10.74 -8.40
CA GLN A 32 -3.54 -10.36 -9.81
C GLN A 32 -3.95 -8.90 -10.02
N ASN A 33 -5.02 -8.46 -9.37
CA ASN A 33 -5.48 -7.07 -9.46
C ASN A 33 -4.45 -6.12 -8.86
N LEU A 34 -3.90 -6.45 -7.69
CA LEU A 34 -2.86 -5.62 -7.06
C LEU A 34 -1.60 -5.56 -7.92
N SER A 35 -1.16 -6.69 -8.45
CA SER A 35 0.01 -6.73 -9.32
C SER A 35 -0.19 -5.89 -10.56
N GLY A 36 -1.38 -5.94 -11.15
CA GLY A 36 -1.72 -5.11 -12.30
C GLY A 36 -1.66 -3.63 -11.99
N THR A 37 -2.20 -3.22 -10.84
CA THR A 37 -2.16 -1.83 -10.38
C THR A 37 -0.73 -1.37 -10.16
N LEU A 38 0.09 -2.21 -9.52
CA LEU A 38 1.51 -1.91 -9.29
C LEU A 38 2.28 -1.77 -10.60
N LYS A 39 2.01 -2.63 -11.58
CA LYS A 39 2.66 -2.55 -12.90
C LYS A 39 2.33 -1.26 -13.62
N ARG A 40 1.06 -0.85 -13.58
CA ARG A 40 0.63 0.39 -14.21
C ARG A 40 1.13 1.62 -13.46
N ASP A 41 1.46 1.46 -12.18
CA ASP A 41 1.90 2.54 -11.29
C ASP A 41 0.91 3.71 -11.33
N ASN A 42 -0.37 3.39 -11.35
CA ASN A 42 -1.44 4.37 -11.49
C ASN A 42 -2.43 4.21 -10.33
N PHE A 43 -2.06 4.75 -9.18
CA PHE A 43 -2.89 4.70 -7.97
C PHE A 43 -3.71 5.97 -7.84
N SER A 44 -4.99 5.82 -7.51
CA SER A 44 -5.78 6.95 -7.07
C SER A 44 -5.45 7.26 -5.61
N GLU A 45 -5.73 8.49 -5.17
CA GLU A 45 -5.54 8.86 -3.78
C GLU A 45 -6.36 7.95 -2.86
N LYS A 46 -7.57 7.61 -3.27
CA LYS A 46 -8.45 6.72 -2.51
C LYS A 46 -7.82 5.34 -2.32
N GLU A 47 -7.19 4.79 -3.38
CA GLU A 47 -6.50 3.52 -3.29
C GLU A 47 -5.30 3.59 -2.34
N LEU A 48 -4.52 4.67 -2.40
CA LEU A 48 -3.37 4.85 -1.53
C LEU A 48 -3.79 4.98 -0.07
N ILE A 49 -4.89 5.68 0.21
CA ILE A 49 -5.43 5.79 1.56
C ILE A 49 -5.85 4.42 2.08
N ALA A 50 -6.52 3.61 1.25
CA ALA A 50 -6.95 2.28 1.63
C ALA A 50 -5.76 1.36 1.92
N ILE A 51 -4.73 1.41 1.08
CA ILE A 51 -3.51 0.62 1.26
C ILE A 51 -2.80 1.02 2.55
N ALA A 52 -2.68 2.33 2.80
CA ALA A 52 -2.04 2.83 4.02
C ALA A 52 -2.77 2.34 5.26
N LYS A 53 -4.10 2.43 5.30
CA LYS A 53 -4.90 1.95 6.42
C LYS A 53 -4.70 0.46 6.67
N ALA A 54 -4.66 -0.33 5.60
CA ALA A 54 -4.47 -1.77 5.70
C ALA A 54 -3.11 -2.13 6.30
N CYS A 55 -2.13 -1.24 6.18
CA CYS A 55 -0.76 -1.46 6.65
C CYS A 55 -0.42 -0.64 7.90
N ASP A 56 -1.41 -0.18 8.64
CA ASP A 56 -1.22 0.65 9.84
C ASP A 56 -0.32 1.85 9.54
N ALA A 57 -0.69 2.58 8.50
CA ALA A 57 0.02 3.77 8.05
C ALA A 57 -0.97 4.83 7.61
N GLU A 58 -0.47 5.99 7.26
CA GLU A 58 -1.28 7.09 6.73
C GLU A 58 -0.71 7.56 5.41
N PHE A 59 -1.57 8.06 4.54
CA PHE A 59 -1.16 8.68 3.30
C PHE A 59 -1.47 10.19 3.36
N GLU A 60 -0.40 11.00 3.33
CA GLU A 60 -0.50 12.47 3.32
C GLU A 60 0.46 13.01 2.26
N GLY A 61 0.24 12.61 0.99
CA GLY A 61 1.21 12.88 -0.06
C GLY A 61 2.43 11.97 0.03
N SER A 62 2.59 11.28 1.17
CA SER A 62 3.63 10.28 1.44
C SER A 62 3.02 9.19 2.31
N LEU A 63 3.63 8.02 2.32
CA LEU A 63 3.22 6.93 3.20
C LEU A 63 3.99 7.06 4.53
N ILE A 64 3.25 7.17 5.63
CA ILE A 64 3.82 7.42 6.96
C ILE A 64 3.39 6.29 7.88
N LEU A 65 4.35 5.61 8.50
CA LEU A 65 4.07 4.55 9.47
C LEU A 65 3.50 5.16 10.75
N ASN A 66 2.40 4.59 11.26
CA ASN A 66 1.70 5.16 12.41
C ASN A 66 2.50 5.08 13.71
N ASP A 67 3.24 3.99 13.90
CA ASP A 67 3.98 3.77 15.14
C ASP A 67 5.26 4.61 15.23
N SER A 68 6.11 4.58 14.21
CA SER A 68 7.41 5.25 14.22
C SER A 68 7.36 6.65 13.61
N LYS A 69 6.28 6.98 12.88
CA LYS A 69 6.15 8.23 12.09
C LYS A 69 7.21 8.33 11.00
N LYS A 70 7.79 7.20 10.63
CA LYS A 70 8.78 7.14 9.56
C LYS A 70 8.09 7.28 8.20
N VAL A 71 8.65 8.13 7.35
CA VAL A 71 8.14 8.35 5.99
C VAL A 71 8.82 7.35 5.03
N ILE A 72 7.97 6.66 4.29
CA ILE A 72 8.43 5.71 3.27
C ILE A 72 8.73 6.44 1.95
#